data_b409cf402160c8e647ceaa1003d2187d
#
_entry.id   b409cf402160c8e647ceaa1003d2187d
#
_cell.length_a   1.000
_cell.length_b   1.000
_cell.length_c   1.000
_cell.angle_alpha   90.00
_cell.angle_beta   90.00
_cell.angle_gamma   90.00
#
_symmetry.space_group_name_H-M   'P 1'
#
loop_
_entity.id
_entity.type
_entity.pdbx_description
1 polymer ?
#
loop_
_entity_poly.entity_id
_entity_poly.type
_entity_poly.pdbx_seq_one_letter_code
_entity_poly.pdbx_strand_id
1 'polypeptide(L)'
;YVEYIAPYKAGNGWYDINKTDTQAQDANLCFAAVATNMLHWWIAQNTDNINDYLTSYPNAPRADEIRSLQTPVTTQDNRSIYNIFLKQFSNRKEGYWPDLLEDQFINGYYPKETGGTNDPDFDGPDLIQKGPDPNGGFFYTVFGTEILTTRHLYDRGYDTLSADLKYYITRGDLVSLTYDMGKSAHVVTIWGVEYDTDGHL
;
A
#
# COMPACT_ATOMS: atom_id res chain seq x y z
N TYR A 1 12.92 -26.19 4.19
CA TYR A 1 12.37 -24.88 3.87
C TYR A 1 11.11 -24.63 4.66
N VAL A 2 10.93 -23.42 5.10
CA VAL A 2 9.67 -22.94 5.68
C VAL A 2 9.26 -21.71 4.91
N GLU A 3 8.07 -21.75 4.34
CA GLU A 3 7.49 -20.66 3.59
C GLU A 3 6.45 -19.91 4.43
N TYR A 4 6.49 -18.59 4.37
CA TYR A 4 5.46 -17.72 4.90
C TYR A 4 4.96 -16.84 3.75
N ILE A 5 3.68 -16.98 3.44
CA ILE A 5 3.09 -16.34 2.27
C ILE A 5 1.92 -15.46 2.73
N ALA A 6 1.85 -14.23 2.20
CA ALA A 6 0.72 -13.35 2.46
C ALA A 6 -0.59 -14.04 2.10
N PRO A 7 -1.68 -13.85 2.88
CA PRO A 7 -2.95 -14.48 2.61
C PRO A 7 -3.40 -14.31 1.17
N TYR A 8 -3.85 -15.42 0.58
CA TYR A 8 -4.28 -15.49 -0.81
C TYR A 8 -5.75 -15.93 -0.87
N LYS A 9 -6.55 -15.21 -1.63
CA LYS A 9 -7.93 -15.57 -1.93
C LYS A 9 -8.03 -16.05 -3.37
N ALA A 10 -8.61 -17.23 -3.59
CA ALA A 10 -8.78 -17.80 -4.93
C ALA A 10 -9.58 -16.84 -5.83
N GLY A 11 -9.10 -16.62 -7.05
CA GLY A 11 -9.69 -15.68 -8.02
C GLY A 11 -9.21 -14.22 -7.90
N ASN A 12 -8.58 -13.87 -6.80
CA ASN A 12 -7.99 -12.55 -6.56
C ASN A 12 -6.52 -12.72 -6.19
N GLY A 13 -5.73 -13.21 -7.12
CA GLY A 13 -4.30 -13.48 -6.90
C GLY A 13 -3.52 -12.25 -6.45
N TRP A 14 -2.27 -12.44 -6.20
CA TRP A 14 -1.36 -11.33 -5.96
C TRP A 14 -1.37 -10.42 -7.18
N TYR A 15 -1.64 -9.17 -6.91
CA TYR A 15 -1.77 -8.18 -7.95
C TYR A 15 -0.42 -7.51 -8.18
N ASP A 16 -0.07 -7.34 -9.42
CA ASP A 16 1.12 -6.60 -9.82
C ASP A 16 0.74 -5.63 -10.94
N ILE A 17 0.65 -4.34 -10.59
CA ILE A 17 0.27 -3.30 -11.55
C ILE A 17 1.33 -3.14 -12.63
N ASN A 18 0.90 -3.13 -13.87
CA ASN A 18 1.78 -2.85 -14.99
C ASN A 18 2.11 -1.34 -15.05
N LYS A 19 3.25 -0.98 -14.46
CA LYS A 19 3.83 0.36 -14.55
C LYS A 19 4.60 0.47 -15.86
N THR A 20 4.30 1.48 -16.65
CA THR A 20 4.97 1.65 -17.93
C THR A 20 6.22 2.54 -17.77
N ASP A 21 7.39 1.95 -17.72
CA ASP A 21 8.67 2.67 -17.59
C ASP A 21 8.98 3.63 -18.73
N THR A 22 8.21 3.55 -19.80
CA THR A 22 8.39 4.38 -21.01
C THR A 22 7.69 5.74 -20.93
N GLN A 23 6.84 5.94 -19.94
CA GLN A 23 6.13 7.20 -19.74
C GLN A 23 6.81 8.02 -18.65
N ALA A 24 7.32 9.20 -19.02
CA ALA A 24 7.89 10.14 -18.03
C ALA A 24 6.95 10.45 -16.86
N GLN A 25 5.65 10.18 -17.04
CA GLN A 25 4.62 10.45 -16.04
C GLN A 25 4.66 9.51 -14.82
N ASP A 26 5.10 8.26 -14.98
CA ASP A 26 5.10 7.25 -13.92
C ASP A 26 6.48 6.65 -13.63
N ALA A 27 7.55 7.19 -14.21
CA ALA A 27 8.90 6.67 -14.04
C ALA A 27 9.32 6.49 -12.56
N ASN A 28 8.94 7.42 -11.70
CA ASN A 28 9.28 7.43 -10.26
C ASN A 28 8.12 7.00 -9.36
N LEU A 29 7.08 6.36 -9.88
CA LEU A 29 5.89 6.00 -9.12
C LEU A 29 5.90 4.54 -8.62
N CYS A 30 7.06 3.96 -8.32
CA CYS A 30 7.15 2.63 -7.73
C CYS A 30 6.37 2.53 -6.41
N PHE A 31 6.41 3.56 -5.58
CA PHE A 31 5.63 3.66 -4.35
C PHE A 31 4.10 3.59 -4.59
N ALA A 32 3.62 4.23 -5.66
CA ALA A 32 2.20 4.19 -6.04
C ALA A 32 1.79 2.82 -6.60
N ALA A 33 2.69 2.16 -7.33
CA ALA A 33 2.46 0.80 -7.80
C ALA A 33 2.34 -0.17 -6.62
N VAL A 34 3.25 -0.09 -5.66
CA VAL A 34 3.23 -0.94 -4.45
C VAL A 34 1.98 -0.67 -3.62
N ALA A 35 1.66 0.58 -3.31
CA ALA A 35 0.43 0.91 -2.59
C ALA A 35 -0.83 0.39 -3.33
N THR A 36 -0.85 0.47 -4.65
CA THR A 36 -1.94 -0.09 -5.47
C THR A 36 -2.05 -1.61 -5.30
N ASN A 37 -0.93 -2.33 -5.37
CA ASN A 37 -0.89 -3.78 -5.18
C ASN A 37 -1.42 -4.16 -3.80
N MET A 38 -0.96 -3.48 -2.76
CA MET A 38 -1.36 -3.72 -1.37
C MET A 38 -2.83 -3.40 -1.13
N LEU A 39 -3.34 -2.32 -1.69
CA LEU A 39 -4.75 -1.93 -1.57
C LEU A 39 -5.69 -2.91 -2.30
N HIS A 40 -5.34 -3.39 -3.49
CA HIS A 40 -6.13 -4.41 -4.18
C HIS A 40 -6.17 -5.72 -3.38
N TRP A 41 -5.05 -6.15 -2.82
CA TRP A 41 -5.00 -7.30 -1.94
C TRP A 41 -5.86 -7.09 -0.70
N TRP A 42 -5.73 -5.94 -0.04
CA TRP A 42 -6.50 -5.60 1.17
C TRP A 42 -8.01 -5.61 0.88
N ILE A 43 -8.45 -5.02 -0.22
CA ILE A 43 -9.86 -5.04 -0.65
C ILE A 43 -10.33 -6.47 -0.88
N ALA A 44 -9.53 -7.31 -1.55
CA ALA A 44 -9.86 -8.70 -1.80
C ALA A 44 -10.00 -9.52 -0.50
N GLN A 45 -9.11 -9.31 0.47
CA GLN A 45 -9.19 -9.99 1.77
C GLN A 45 -10.42 -9.53 2.59
N ASN A 46 -10.86 -8.29 2.40
CA ASN A 46 -11.96 -7.68 3.15
C ASN A 46 -13.29 -7.63 2.39
N THR A 47 -13.45 -8.37 1.31
CA THR A 47 -14.65 -8.31 0.44
C THR A 47 -15.95 -8.45 1.25
N ASP A 48 -16.03 -9.39 2.18
CA ASP A 48 -17.26 -9.65 2.95
C ASP A 48 -17.53 -8.46 3.91
N ASN A 49 -16.52 -7.97 4.61
CA ASN A 49 -16.65 -6.79 5.49
C ASN A 49 -17.06 -5.54 4.72
N ILE A 50 -16.52 -5.36 3.50
CA ILE A 50 -16.86 -4.23 2.62
C ILE A 50 -18.31 -4.34 2.15
N ASN A 51 -18.78 -5.53 1.82
CA ASN A 51 -20.18 -5.76 1.44
C ASN A 51 -21.14 -5.48 2.60
N ASP A 52 -20.80 -5.90 3.81
CA ASP A 52 -21.58 -5.61 5.01
C ASP A 52 -21.63 -4.11 5.30
N TYR A 53 -20.50 -3.41 5.15
CA TYR A 53 -20.42 -1.97 5.25
C TYR A 53 -21.34 -1.27 4.23
N LEU A 54 -21.25 -1.63 2.95
CA LEU A 54 -22.03 -1.02 1.89
C LEU A 54 -23.53 -1.35 2.00
N THR A 55 -23.88 -2.46 2.63
CA THR A 55 -25.26 -2.82 2.93
C THR A 55 -25.81 -1.99 4.08
N SER A 56 -25.00 -1.80 5.12
CA SER A 56 -25.37 -1.01 6.29
C SER A 56 -25.39 0.49 6.02
N TYR A 57 -24.54 0.95 5.11
CA TYR A 57 -24.37 2.35 4.76
C TYR A 57 -24.44 2.56 3.23
N PRO A 58 -25.61 2.34 2.60
CA PRO A 58 -25.75 2.38 1.13
C PRO A 58 -25.44 3.76 0.52
N ASN A 59 -25.55 4.82 1.31
CA ASN A 59 -25.26 6.20 0.92
C ASN A 59 -23.92 6.71 1.52
N ALA A 60 -23.05 5.81 1.92
CA ALA A 60 -21.73 6.20 2.38
C ALA A 60 -20.97 7.02 1.33
N PRO A 61 -20.09 7.93 1.73
CA PRO A 61 -19.22 8.61 0.77
C PRO A 61 -18.54 7.60 -0.15
N ARG A 62 -18.65 7.82 -1.46
CA ARG A 62 -18.00 6.99 -2.50
C ARG A 62 -18.44 5.53 -2.56
N ALA A 63 -19.63 5.19 -2.04
CA ALA A 63 -20.14 3.80 -2.03
C ALA A 63 -20.10 3.13 -3.40
N ASP A 64 -20.46 3.83 -4.48
CA ASP A 64 -20.45 3.29 -5.84
C ASP A 64 -19.03 3.03 -6.36
N GLU A 65 -18.08 3.89 -6.02
CA GLU A 65 -16.67 3.70 -6.35
C GLU A 65 -16.11 2.50 -5.59
N ILE A 66 -16.40 2.36 -4.29
CA ILE A 66 -16.00 1.20 -3.49
C ILE A 66 -16.55 -0.08 -4.10
N ARG A 67 -17.82 -0.11 -4.53
CA ARG A 67 -18.38 -1.28 -5.24
C ARG A 67 -17.61 -1.62 -6.49
N SER A 68 -17.19 -0.62 -7.27
CA SER A 68 -16.42 -0.85 -8.49
C SER A 68 -15.03 -1.41 -8.22
N LEU A 69 -14.42 -1.04 -7.10
CA LEU A 69 -13.09 -1.52 -6.70
C LEU A 69 -13.09 -2.99 -6.25
N GLN A 70 -14.25 -3.55 -5.87
CA GLN A 70 -14.38 -4.96 -5.49
C GLN A 70 -14.41 -5.90 -6.69
N THR A 71 -14.51 -5.40 -7.91
CA THR A 71 -14.39 -6.23 -9.11
C THR A 71 -13.01 -6.91 -9.11
N PRO A 72 -12.95 -8.25 -9.20
CA PRO A 72 -11.71 -8.98 -9.20
C PRO A 72 -10.76 -8.44 -10.26
N VAL A 73 -9.53 -8.16 -9.86
CA VAL A 73 -8.49 -7.75 -10.78
C VAL A 73 -7.94 -9.00 -11.46
N THR A 74 -8.23 -9.14 -12.75
CA THR A 74 -7.83 -10.30 -13.55
C THR A 74 -6.64 -10.00 -14.45
N THR A 75 -6.27 -8.73 -14.58
CA THR A 75 -5.16 -8.28 -15.44
C THR A 75 -4.34 -7.21 -14.74
N GLN A 76 -3.05 -7.16 -15.04
CA GLN A 76 -2.13 -6.11 -14.57
C GLN A 76 -2.48 -4.72 -15.15
N ASP A 77 -3.39 -4.65 -16.10
CA ASP A 77 -3.81 -3.40 -16.73
C ASP A 77 -4.99 -2.72 -16.00
N ASN A 78 -5.56 -3.35 -14.96
CA ASN A 78 -6.54 -2.68 -14.12
C ASN A 78 -5.87 -1.61 -13.28
N ARG A 79 -5.99 -0.38 -13.71
CA ARG A 79 -5.31 0.79 -13.15
C ARG A 79 -6.26 1.67 -12.30
N SER A 80 -7.39 1.17 -11.87
CA SER A 80 -8.40 1.99 -11.16
C SER A 80 -7.83 2.73 -9.95
N ILE A 81 -7.19 2.03 -9.02
CA ILE A 81 -6.53 2.64 -7.86
C ILE A 81 -5.27 3.40 -8.29
N TYR A 82 -4.44 2.80 -9.14
CA TYR A 82 -3.22 3.43 -9.60
C TYR A 82 -3.45 4.78 -10.27
N ASN A 83 -4.52 4.93 -11.03
CA ASN A 83 -4.87 6.17 -11.71
C ASN A 83 -5.20 7.32 -10.73
N ILE A 84 -5.66 7.02 -9.51
CA ILE A 84 -5.85 8.02 -8.46
C ILE A 84 -4.49 8.62 -8.09
N PHE A 85 -3.51 7.75 -7.84
CA PHE A 85 -2.15 8.17 -7.48
C PHE A 85 -1.40 8.78 -8.66
N LEU A 86 -1.54 8.20 -9.85
CA LEU A 86 -0.93 8.76 -11.06
C LEU A 86 -1.39 10.19 -11.31
N LYS A 87 -2.67 10.47 -11.16
CA LYS A 87 -3.23 11.82 -11.32
C LYS A 87 -2.65 12.79 -10.29
N GLN A 88 -2.44 12.34 -9.06
CA GLN A 88 -1.94 13.18 -7.96
C GLN A 88 -0.42 13.42 -8.07
N PHE A 89 0.34 12.41 -8.49
CA PHE A 89 1.80 12.40 -8.45
C PHE A 89 2.46 12.39 -9.84
N SER A 90 1.70 12.65 -10.89
CA SER A 90 2.20 12.68 -12.27
C SER A 90 3.44 13.59 -12.40
N ASN A 91 4.46 13.08 -13.09
CA ASN A 91 5.74 13.79 -13.29
C ASN A 91 6.56 14.09 -12.01
N ARG A 92 6.25 13.41 -10.91
CA ARG A 92 7.04 13.56 -9.68
C ARG A 92 8.50 13.14 -9.94
N LYS A 93 9.45 13.93 -9.47
CA LYS A 93 10.88 13.67 -9.62
C LYS A 93 11.46 12.87 -8.46
N GLU A 94 10.79 12.92 -7.31
CA GLU A 94 11.23 12.29 -6.07
C GLU A 94 10.31 11.14 -5.70
N GLY A 95 10.85 10.14 -4.99
CA GLY A 95 10.08 9.07 -4.42
C GLY A 95 9.09 9.54 -3.36
N TYR A 96 8.29 8.61 -2.88
CA TYR A 96 7.34 8.81 -1.79
C TYR A 96 7.15 7.46 -1.07
N TRP A 97 6.34 7.41 -0.02
CA TRP A 97 6.15 6.19 0.77
C TRP A 97 4.80 5.54 0.47
N PRO A 98 4.75 4.21 0.24
CA PRO A 98 3.51 3.48 -0.02
C PRO A 98 2.48 3.61 1.11
N ASP A 99 2.92 3.43 2.35
CA ASP A 99 2.09 3.50 3.55
C ASP A 99 1.29 4.81 3.66
N LEU A 100 1.88 5.93 3.27
CA LEU A 100 1.16 7.21 3.25
C LEU A 100 0.03 7.22 2.22
N LEU A 101 0.21 6.54 1.08
CA LEU A 101 -0.84 6.42 0.08
C LEU A 101 -1.96 5.48 0.53
N GLU A 102 -1.61 4.44 1.27
CA GLU A 102 -2.57 3.50 1.84
C GLU A 102 -3.46 4.20 2.87
N ASP A 103 -2.87 4.92 3.82
CA ASP A 103 -3.63 5.69 4.81
C ASP A 103 -4.41 6.85 4.17
N GLN A 104 -3.86 7.48 3.13
CA GLN A 104 -4.60 8.47 2.34
C GLN A 104 -5.83 7.83 1.69
N PHE A 105 -5.64 6.71 1.01
CA PHE A 105 -6.73 6.02 0.30
C PHE A 105 -7.81 5.56 1.28
N ILE A 106 -7.44 4.90 2.37
CA ILE A 106 -8.39 4.32 3.32
C ILE A 106 -9.06 5.40 4.16
N ASN A 107 -8.28 6.23 4.85
CA ASN A 107 -8.77 7.12 5.91
C ASN A 107 -8.71 8.61 5.56
N GLY A 108 -8.14 8.99 4.41
CA GLY A 108 -7.97 10.39 4.03
C GLY A 108 -6.88 11.10 4.83
N TYR A 109 -5.84 10.39 5.27
CA TYR A 109 -4.67 11.02 5.87
C TYR A 109 -3.71 11.55 4.81
N TYR A 110 -3.20 12.73 5.04
CA TYR A 110 -2.26 13.41 4.17
C TYR A 110 -1.10 13.99 4.97
N PRO A 111 0.11 14.01 4.44
CA PRO A 111 1.20 14.76 5.05
C PRO A 111 0.81 16.22 5.22
N LYS A 112 1.14 16.80 6.36
CA LYS A 112 1.06 18.25 6.50
C LYS A 112 2.01 18.91 5.49
N GLU A 113 1.55 19.98 4.85
CA GLU A 113 2.30 20.74 3.86
C GLU A 113 3.39 21.62 4.51
N THR A 114 4.17 21.08 5.42
CA THR A 114 5.27 21.78 6.05
C THR A 114 6.57 21.19 5.58
N GLY A 115 7.18 21.86 4.60
CA GLY A 115 8.56 21.73 4.20
C GLY A 115 9.02 20.29 3.99
N GLY A 116 9.09 19.83 2.75
CA GLY A 116 9.58 18.52 2.42
C GLY A 116 10.89 18.22 3.16
N THR A 117 10.82 17.37 4.15
CA THR A 117 12.00 16.89 4.82
C THR A 117 12.39 15.58 4.15
N ASN A 118 13.47 15.64 3.37
CA ASN A 118 14.29 14.48 3.06
C ASN A 118 15.13 14.12 4.30
N ASP A 119 14.53 14.12 5.49
CA ASP A 119 15.23 13.78 6.71
C ASP A 119 15.30 12.25 6.82
N PRO A 120 16.47 11.63 6.78
CA PRO A 120 16.61 10.18 6.93
C PRO A 120 16.20 9.66 8.31
N ASP A 121 16.16 10.52 9.33
CA ASP A 121 15.70 10.16 10.68
C ASP A 121 14.18 10.35 10.87
N PHE A 122 13.46 10.46 9.78
CA PHE A 122 12.08 10.87 9.78
C PHE A 122 11.13 9.71 10.10
N ASP A 123 10.54 9.72 11.28
CA ASP A 123 9.50 8.79 11.74
C ASP A 123 8.15 8.94 11.00
N GLY A 124 8.16 9.56 9.85
CA GLY A 124 6.99 9.86 9.04
C GLY A 124 6.51 11.31 9.21
N PRO A 125 5.88 11.90 8.17
CA PRO A 125 5.37 13.26 8.27
C PRO A 125 4.28 13.34 9.32
N ASP A 126 4.20 14.46 9.99
CA ASP A 126 2.97 14.82 10.67
C ASP A 126 1.81 14.64 9.70
N LEU A 127 0.86 13.80 10.04
CA LEU A 127 -0.31 13.55 9.21
C LEU A 127 -1.47 14.45 9.62
N ILE A 128 -2.24 14.87 8.65
CA ILE A 128 -3.52 15.55 8.85
C ILE A 128 -4.62 14.75 8.15
N GLN A 129 -5.67 14.48 8.87
CA GLN A 129 -6.84 13.84 8.29
C GLN A 129 -7.73 14.89 7.63
N LYS A 130 -7.93 14.75 6.32
CA LYS A 130 -8.81 15.62 5.52
C LYS A 130 -10.19 14.99 5.30
N GLY A 131 -10.33 13.70 5.63
CA GLY A 131 -11.56 12.93 5.37
C GLY A 131 -11.73 12.56 3.90
N PRO A 132 -12.96 12.21 3.47
CA PRO A 132 -13.21 11.81 2.10
C PRO A 132 -12.98 12.98 1.12
N ASP A 133 -12.14 12.73 0.12
CA ASP A 133 -11.91 13.63 -0.99
C ASP A 133 -11.71 12.84 -2.30
N PRO A 134 -11.51 13.48 -3.47
CA PRO A 134 -11.34 12.76 -4.73
C PRO A 134 -10.18 11.77 -4.76
N ASN A 135 -9.19 11.88 -3.87
CA ASN A 135 -7.98 11.08 -3.87
C ASN A 135 -7.90 10.08 -2.71
N GLY A 136 -8.82 10.14 -1.73
CA GLY A 136 -8.73 9.28 -0.56
C GLY A 136 -9.95 9.29 0.34
N GLY A 137 -9.81 8.65 1.51
CA GLY A 137 -10.88 8.56 2.50
C GLY A 137 -12.01 7.62 2.10
N PHE A 138 -11.74 6.59 1.30
CA PHE A 138 -12.76 5.65 0.82
C PHE A 138 -13.48 4.95 1.97
N PHE A 139 -12.77 4.67 3.04
CA PHE A 139 -13.30 3.97 4.22
C PHE A 139 -13.25 4.82 5.48
N TYR A 140 -13.21 6.14 5.33
CA TYR A 140 -13.15 7.10 6.43
C TYR A 140 -14.20 6.86 7.51
N THR A 141 -15.43 6.53 7.13
CA THR A 141 -16.53 6.27 8.06
C THR A 141 -16.30 5.02 8.93
N VAL A 142 -15.51 4.08 8.44
CA VAL A 142 -15.22 2.82 9.15
C VAL A 142 -14.08 3.01 10.15
N PHE A 143 -12.96 3.54 9.68
CA PHE A 143 -11.72 3.57 10.45
C PHE A 143 -11.51 4.87 11.23
N GLY A 144 -12.26 5.92 10.88
CA GLY A 144 -12.19 7.19 11.61
C GLY A 144 -10.79 7.77 11.65
N THR A 145 -10.20 7.82 12.85
CA THR A 145 -8.86 8.39 13.07
C THR A 145 -7.75 7.34 13.16
N GLU A 146 -8.05 6.06 12.91
CA GLU A 146 -7.05 5.01 13.00
C GLU A 146 -6.10 5.05 11.79
N ILE A 147 -4.80 4.87 12.04
CA ILE A 147 -3.78 4.66 11.04
C ILE A 147 -3.55 3.15 10.95
N LEU A 148 -3.66 2.60 9.75
CA LEU A 148 -3.61 1.16 9.51
C LEU A 148 -2.24 0.66 9.09
N THR A 149 -1.33 1.57 8.78
CA THR A 149 0.02 1.23 8.34
C THR A 149 1.04 1.44 9.45
N THR A 150 2.15 0.71 9.36
CA THR A 150 3.29 0.88 10.25
C THR A 150 4.56 0.88 9.42
N ARG A 151 5.46 1.81 9.71
CA ARG A 151 6.76 1.90 9.06
C ARG A 151 7.86 1.59 10.05
N HIS A 152 8.86 0.83 9.58
CA HIS A 152 10.09 0.57 10.31
C HIS A 152 11.29 0.98 9.48
N LEU A 153 12.22 1.66 10.10
CA LEU A 153 13.52 1.97 9.51
C LEU A 153 14.53 0.92 9.97
N TYR A 154 15.15 0.23 9.02
CA TYR A 154 16.12 -0.82 9.30
C TYR A 154 17.54 -0.31 9.03
N ASP A 155 18.16 0.20 10.09
CA ASP A 155 19.62 0.32 10.19
C ASP A 155 20.24 -0.84 10.99
N ARG A 156 19.39 -1.78 11.45
CA ARG A 156 19.72 -2.79 12.46
C ARG A 156 20.20 -4.13 11.90
N GLY A 157 20.34 -4.23 10.59
CA GLY A 157 20.88 -5.41 9.96
C GLY A 157 19.87 -6.49 9.62
N TYR A 158 20.38 -7.51 8.93
CA TYR A 158 19.66 -8.60 8.29
C TYR A 158 18.78 -9.43 9.25
N ASP A 159 19.28 -9.74 10.44
CA ASP A 159 18.56 -10.61 11.39
C ASP A 159 17.25 -9.97 11.86
N THR A 160 17.26 -8.66 12.09
CA THR A 160 16.05 -7.92 12.48
C THR A 160 15.04 -7.90 11.34
N LEU A 161 15.49 -7.60 10.12
CA LEU A 161 14.63 -7.62 8.94
C LEU A 161 13.99 -9.01 8.74
N SER A 162 14.78 -10.06 8.84
CA SER A 162 14.34 -11.45 8.70
C SER A 162 13.26 -11.79 9.74
N ALA A 163 13.49 -11.46 11.01
CA ALA A 163 12.54 -11.70 12.08
C ALA A 163 11.23 -10.94 11.89
N ASP A 164 11.29 -9.69 11.47
CA ASP A 164 10.13 -8.85 11.27
C ASP A 164 9.31 -9.28 10.04
N LEU A 165 9.95 -9.64 8.94
CA LEU A 165 9.24 -10.22 7.78
C LEU A 165 8.44 -11.47 8.18
N LYS A 166 9.08 -12.37 8.93
CA LYS A 166 8.41 -13.56 9.47
C LYS A 166 7.21 -13.18 10.35
N TYR A 167 7.43 -12.25 11.27
CA TYR A 167 6.40 -11.82 12.21
C TYR A 167 5.17 -11.23 11.50
N TYR A 168 5.39 -10.27 10.59
CA TYR A 168 4.28 -9.58 9.92
C TYR A 168 3.53 -10.50 8.95
N ILE A 169 4.23 -11.26 8.12
CA ILE A 169 3.57 -12.17 7.17
C ILE A 169 2.81 -13.29 7.90
N THR A 170 3.36 -13.82 9.00
CA THR A 170 2.66 -14.83 9.82
C THR A 170 1.39 -14.28 10.46
N ARG A 171 1.34 -13.01 10.79
CA ARG A 171 0.15 -12.32 11.27
C ARG A 171 -0.91 -12.11 10.21
N GLY A 172 -0.58 -12.26 8.95
CA GLY A 172 -1.45 -11.97 7.84
C GLY A 172 -1.36 -10.52 7.34
N ASP A 173 -0.32 -9.80 7.73
CA ASP A 173 -0.04 -8.47 7.20
C ASP A 173 0.63 -8.59 5.83
N LEU A 174 0.42 -7.60 4.96
CA LEU A 174 1.17 -7.46 3.74
C LEU A 174 2.31 -6.46 3.96
N VAL A 175 3.46 -6.74 3.37
CA VAL A 175 4.69 -5.98 3.60
C VAL A 175 5.19 -5.37 2.31
N SER A 176 5.66 -4.14 2.37
CA SER A 176 6.49 -3.54 1.34
C SER A 176 7.91 -3.32 1.85
N LEU A 177 8.88 -3.45 0.96
CA LEU A 177 10.28 -3.21 1.26
C LEU A 177 10.83 -2.11 0.37
N THR A 178 11.34 -1.05 0.99
CA THR A 178 12.13 -0.02 0.30
C THR A 178 13.61 -0.31 0.50
N TYR A 179 14.36 -0.31 -0.57
CA TYR A 179 15.81 -0.53 -0.53
C TYR A 179 16.57 0.52 -1.34
N ASP A 180 17.76 0.85 -0.87
CA ASP A 180 18.65 1.81 -1.50
C ASP A 180 19.44 1.13 -2.63
N MET A 181 19.51 1.78 -3.78
CA MET A 181 20.31 1.37 -4.94
C MET A 181 21.51 2.30 -5.14
N GLY A 182 21.86 3.11 -4.15
CA GLY A 182 23.00 4.02 -4.14
C GLY A 182 22.77 5.38 -4.79
N LYS A 183 21.98 5.48 -5.86
CA LYS A 183 21.60 6.74 -6.53
C LYS A 183 20.10 7.01 -6.49
N SER A 184 19.34 6.03 -6.12
CA SER A 184 17.88 6.04 -6.02
C SER A 184 17.44 4.96 -5.03
N ALA A 185 16.25 5.07 -4.52
CA ALA A 185 15.59 4.00 -3.78
C ALA A 185 14.53 3.34 -4.66
N HIS A 186 14.25 2.08 -4.39
CA HIS A 186 13.16 1.35 -5.02
C HIS A 186 12.32 0.67 -3.96
N VAL A 187 11.04 0.47 -4.24
CA VAL A 187 10.12 -0.22 -3.34
C VAL A 187 9.41 -1.35 -4.07
N VAL A 188 9.24 -2.47 -3.38
CA VAL A 188 8.58 -3.68 -3.89
C VAL A 188 7.56 -4.19 -2.88
N THR A 189 6.56 -4.92 -3.36
CA THR A 189 5.63 -5.68 -2.51
C THR A 189 6.24 -7.04 -2.20
N ILE A 190 6.23 -7.44 -0.93
CA ILE A 190 6.69 -8.76 -0.48
C ILE A 190 5.46 -9.66 -0.33
N TRP A 191 5.32 -10.62 -1.21
CA TRP A 191 4.23 -11.59 -1.17
C TRP A 191 4.50 -12.79 -0.28
N GLY A 192 5.75 -13.05 0.00
CA GLY A 192 6.16 -14.16 0.84
C GLY A 192 7.64 -14.15 1.10
N VAL A 193 8.06 -14.98 2.03
CA VAL A 193 9.46 -15.21 2.41
C VAL A 193 9.71 -16.70 2.61
N GLU A 194 10.90 -17.14 2.26
CA GLU A 194 11.34 -18.50 2.44
C GLU A 194 12.57 -18.53 3.35
N TYR A 195 12.56 -19.43 4.30
CA TYR A 195 13.68 -19.64 5.23
C TYR A 195 14.29 -21.01 5.01
N ASP A 196 15.60 -21.09 5.08
CA ASP A 196 16.30 -22.36 5.09
C ASP A 196 16.10 -23.13 6.42
N THR A 197 16.70 -24.30 6.53
CA THR A 197 16.61 -25.13 7.74
C THR A 197 17.30 -24.53 8.96
N ASP A 198 18.20 -23.58 8.74
CA ASP A 198 18.94 -22.88 9.78
C ASP A 198 18.26 -21.55 10.17
N GLY A 199 17.15 -21.22 9.50
CA GLY A 199 16.34 -20.04 9.78
C GLY A 199 16.83 -18.78 9.09
N HIS A 200 17.66 -18.88 8.06
CA HIS A 200 18.10 -17.74 7.25
C HIS A 200 17.10 -17.47 6.13
N LEU A 201 16.83 -16.19 5.89
CA LEU A 201 16.00 -15.66 4.79
C LEU A 201 16.72 -15.84 3.45
#